data_91f90d528d87f988ffb1d4d7ea01b772
#
_entry.id   91f90d528d87f988ffb1d4d7ea01b772
#
_cell.length_a   1.000
_cell.length_b   1.000
_cell.length_c   1.000
_cell.angle_alpha   90.00
_cell.angle_beta   90.00
_cell.angle_gamma   90.00
#
_symmetry.space_group_name_H-M   'P 1'
#
loop_
_entity.id
_entity.type
_entity.pdbx_description
1 polymer ?
#
loop_
_entity_poly.entity_id
_entity_poly.type
_entity_poly.pdbx_seq_one_letter_code
_entity_poly.pdbx_strand_id
1 'polypeptide(L)'
;MTLLATHAPATTPGLRIERLGPALGAVIHGIDLTSIDEIAAFDIRRALLAHKVLFFRDQHGFDDDAQVRLGNLLGDLTPGHPVAGNHERREIYNIDSSDPEFSFSDVWHTDVTFMKRPPAISILRAVTLPPYGGDTSWADSQAAYDSLSAPFKALADQLLAVHDGNREWGAFLKKNGGHEWEGEIVTELPAVEHPVVRVHPETGRRGLFVNPGFTSHVSGVSEAESRAVLDALYAHLTQPEHTIRHRWAPGDVGIWDNRATSHYANRDYTNTRVMHRVTVRGDEPRGVDGLRAQ
;
A
#
# COMPACT_ATOMS: atom_id res chain seq x y z
N MET A 1 37.60 0.24 -29.54
CA MET A 1 36.25 0.77 -29.31
C MET A 1 35.29 -0.41 -29.38
N THR A 2 35.11 -1.13 -28.25
CA THR A 2 34.29 -2.33 -28.19
C THR A 2 32.88 -1.88 -27.81
N LEU A 3 31.93 -2.03 -28.74
CA LEU A 3 30.51 -1.82 -28.54
C LEU A 3 30.04 -2.83 -27.48
N LEU A 4 29.74 -2.36 -26.27
CA LEU A 4 28.96 -3.10 -25.29
C LEU A 4 27.56 -3.28 -25.90
N ALA A 5 27.28 -4.50 -26.37
CA ALA A 5 25.94 -4.89 -26.74
C ALA A 5 25.06 -4.79 -25.47
N THR A 6 24.20 -3.77 -25.41
CA THR A 6 23.12 -3.69 -24.44
C THR A 6 22.15 -4.82 -24.74
N HIS A 7 22.32 -5.97 -24.10
CA HIS A 7 21.30 -7.00 -24.09
C HIS A 7 20.06 -6.40 -23.43
N ALA A 8 18.96 -6.35 -24.16
CA ALA A 8 17.66 -6.11 -23.54
C ALA A 8 17.49 -7.17 -22.43
N PRO A 9 17.08 -6.82 -21.23
CA PRO A 9 16.87 -7.80 -20.15
C PRO A 9 15.91 -8.88 -20.66
N ALA A 10 16.22 -10.15 -20.34
CA ALA A 10 15.33 -11.26 -20.64
C ALA A 10 13.94 -10.94 -20.05
N THR A 11 12.89 -11.18 -20.82
CA THR A 11 11.50 -10.99 -20.37
C THR A 11 10.87 -12.33 -20.09
N THR A 12 9.97 -12.38 -19.10
CA THR A 12 9.24 -13.60 -18.74
C THR A 12 8.39 -14.08 -19.94
N PRO A 13 8.63 -15.30 -20.44
CA PRO A 13 7.86 -15.83 -21.56
C PRO A 13 6.37 -15.89 -21.26
N GLY A 14 5.54 -15.41 -22.18
CA GLY A 14 4.08 -15.47 -22.04
C GLY A 14 3.46 -14.39 -21.14
N LEU A 15 4.25 -13.57 -20.45
CA LEU A 15 3.71 -12.48 -19.62
C LEU A 15 2.98 -11.45 -20.51
N ARG A 16 1.71 -11.23 -20.21
CA ARG A 16 0.87 -10.24 -20.87
C ARG A 16 0.24 -9.30 -19.84
N ILE A 17 0.28 -8.02 -20.12
CA ILE A 17 -0.27 -6.96 -19.26
C ILE A 17 -1.56 -6.44 -19.87
N GLU A 18 -2.67 -6.56 -19.14
CA GLU A 18 -3.96 -5.99 -19.47
C GLU A 18 -4.25 -4.81 -18.54
N ARG A 19 -4.24 -3.60 -19.11
CA ARG A 19 -4.45 -2.38 -18.33
C ARG A 19 -5.91 -2.23 -17.94
N LEU A 20 -6.17 -1.85 -16.68
CA LEU A 20 -7.51 -1.54 -16.16
C LEU A 20 -7.85 -0.05 -16.29
N GLY A 21 -6.83 0.80 -16.33
CA GLY A 21 -6.97 2.24 -16.45
C GLY A 21 -5.78 2.89 -17.14
N PRO A 22 -5.81 4.21 -17.38
CA PRO A 22 -4.73 4.91 -18.07
C PRO A 22 -3.40 4.87 -17.30
N ALA A 23 -3.43 4.88 -15.99
CA ALA A 23 -2.24 4.93 -15.14
C ALA A 23 -2.31 4.01 -13.91
N LEU A 24 -3.49 3.52 -13.53
CA LEU A 24 -3.72 2.71 -12.34
C LEU A 24 -4.32 1.36 -12.72
N GLY A 25 -3.69 0.29 -12.20
CA GLY A 25 -4.17 -1.08 -12.26
C GLY A 25 -3.88 -1.82 -13.56
N ALA A 26 -3.42 -3.05 -13.42
CA ALA A 26 -3.29 -4.00 -14.52
C ALA A 26 -3.54 -5.43 -14.04
N VAL A 27 -4.08 -6.28 -14.93
CA VAL A 27 -4.11 -7.73 -14.75
C VAL A 27 -2.90 -8.33 -15.47
N ILE A 28 -2.16 -9.17 -14.77
CA ILE A 28 -0.99 -9.88 -15.31
C ILE A 28 -1.42 -11.31 -15.63
N HIS A 29 -1.20 -11.71 -16.88
CA HIS A 29 -1.50 -13.03 -17.40
C HIS A 29 -0.23 -13.80 -17.75
N GLY A 30 -0.36 -15.14 -17.85
CA GLY A 30 0.72 -16.01 -18.32
C GLY A 30 1.85 -16.22 -17.31
N ILE A 31 1.57 -16.03 -16.03
CA ILE A 31 2.53 -16.24 -14.94
C ILE A 31 1.88 -17.07 -13.81
N ASP A 32 2.66 -18.00 -13.28
CA ASP A 32 2.32 -18.77 -12.08
C ASP A 32 3.19 -18.27 -10.92
N LEU A 33 2.54 -17.66 -9.92
CA LEU A 33 3.23 -17.08 -8.76
C LEU A 33 3.84 -18.14 -7.84
N THR A 34 3.50 -19.43 -7.99
CA THR A 34 4.10 -20.51 -7.20
C THR A 34 5.54 -20.83 -7.64
N SER A 35 5.88 -20.49 -8.89
CA SER A 35 7.17 -20.83 -9.53
C SER A 35 7.95 -19.59 -10.01
N ILE A 36 7.82 -18.46 -9.29
CA ILE A 36 8.49 -17.20 -9.61
C ILE A 36 10.01 -17.33 -9.44
N ASP A 37 10.74 -16.87 -10.47
CA ASP A 37 12.18 -16.65 -10.44
C ASP A 37 12.52 -15.13 -10.40
N GLU A 38 13.81 -14.81 -10.37
CA GLU A 38 14.31 -13.42 -10.33
C GLU A 38 13.93 -12.61 -11.58
N ILE A 39 13.84 -13.26 -12.75
CA ILE A 39 13.48 -12.60 -14.01
C ILE A 39 12.01 -12.18 -13.96
N ALA A 40 11.14 -13.10 -13.54
CA ALA A 40 9.71 -12.82 -13.39
C ALA A 40 9.44 -11.79 -12.29
N ALA A 41 10.16 -11.85 -11.17
CA ALA A 41 10.07 -10.85 -10.10
C ALA A 41 10.50 -9.45 -10.59
N PHE A 42 11.55 -9.37 -11.41
CA PHE A 42 11.98 -8.11 -12.05
C PHE A 42 10.90 -7.54 -12.98
N ASP A 43 10.28 -8.38 -13.82
CA ASP A 43 9.19 -7.96 -14.71
C ASP A 43 7.95 -7.52 -13.93
N ILE A 44 7.58 -8.23 -12.84
CA ILE A 44 6.52 -7.83 -11.92
C ILE A 44 6.83 -6.46 -11.31
N ARG A 45 8.05 -6.26 -10.80
CA ARG A 45 8.45 -4.96 -10.22
C ARG A 45 8.36 -3.84 -11.26
N ARG A 46 8.82 -4.06 -12.49
CA ARG A 46 8.72 -3.10 -13.59
C ARG A 46 7.26 -2.76 -13.92
N ALA A 47 6.40 -3.77 -14.00
CA ALA A 47 4.96 -3.59 -14.21
C ALA A 47 4.32 -2.82 -13.03
N LEU A 48 4.73 -3.13 -11.79
CA LEU A 48 4.24 -2.46 -10.58
C LEU A 48 4.58 -0.96 -10.59
N LEU A 49 5.80 -0.59 -10.95
CA LEU A 49 6.20 0.83 -11.08
C LEU A 49 5.41 1.58 -12.16
N ALA A 50 5.00 0.88 -13.22
CA ALA A 50 4.22 1.47 -14.30
C ALA A 50 2.72 1.58 -13.98
N HIS A 51 2.15 0.56 -13.32
CA HIS A 51 0.70 0.41 -13.11
C HIS A 51 0.26 0.55 -11.65
N LYS A 52 1.17 0.56 -10.69
CA LYS A 52 1.00 0.77 -9.25
C LYS A 52 0.19 -0.30 -8.52
N VAL A 53 -0.75 -0.96 -9.19
CA VAL A 53 -1.52 -2.10 -8.67
C VAL A 53 -1.58 -3.17 -9.74
N LEU A 54 -1.22 -4.40 -9.37
CA LEU A 54 -1.25 -5.58 -10.24
C LEU A 54 -2.16 -6.63 -9.66
N PHE A 55 -2.92 -7.30 -10.51
CA PHE A 55 -3.77 -8.43 -10.16
C PHE A 55 -3.36 -9.67 -10.94
N PHE A 56 -3.33 -10.78 -10.24
CA PHE A 56 -3.06 -12.11 -10.78
C PHE A 56 -4.28 -12.98 -10.47
N ARG A 57 -4.91 -13.52 -11.51
CA ARG A 57 -6.07 -14.38 -11.41
C ARG A 57 -5.65 -15.85 -11.35
N ASP A 58 -6.53 -16.71 -10.82
CA ASP A 58 -6.41 -18.17 -10.87
C ASP A 58 -5.13 -18.75 -10.23
N GLN A 59 -4.57 -18.07 -9.24
CA GLN A 59 -3.37 -18.50 -8.51
C GLN A 59 -3.71 -19.47 -7.37
N HIS A 60 -4.48 -20.54 -7.66
CA HIS A 60 -5.02 -21.46 -6.65
C HIS A 60 -3.97 -22.22 -5.83
N GLY A 61 -2.75 -22.41 -6.38
CA GLY A 61 -1.63 -23.03 -5.68
C GLY A 61 -0.77 -22.06 -4.86
N PHE A 62 -1.08 -20.76 -4.90
CA PHE A 62 -0.30 -19.74 -4.22
C PHE A 62 -0.65 -19.72 -2.73
N ASP A 63 0.18 -20.39 -1.93
CA ASP A 63 0.06 -20.52 -0.47
C ASP A 63 0.90 -19.48 0.29
N ASP A 64 0.98 -19.61 1.61
CA ASP A 64 1.76 -18.74 2.47
C ASP A 64 3.25 -18.80 2.19
N ASP A 65 3.78 -20.00 1.86
CA ASP A 65 5.18 -20.18 1.51
C ASP A 65 5.52 -19.49 0.19
N ALA A 66 4.66 -19.62 -0.81
CA ALA A 66 4.81 -18.93 -2.10
C ALA A 66 4.70 -17.42 -1.94
N GLN A 67 3.79 -16.93 -1.08
CA GLN A 67 3.62 -15.51 -0.80
C GLN A 67 4.87 -14.90 -0.15
N VAL A 68 5.45 -15.58 0.84
CA VAL A 68 6.71 -15.15 1.48
C VAL A 68 7.87 -15.20 0.49
N ARG A 69 7.98 -16.26 -0.34
CA ARG A 69 9.03 -16.34 -1.39
C ARG A 69 8.93 -15.18 -2.38
N LEU A 70 7.74 -14.90 -2.90
CA LEU A 70 7.52 -13.78 -3.81
C LEU A 70 7.90 -12.44 -3.14
N GLY A 71 7.49 -12.24 -1.90
CA GLY A 71 7.85 -11.05 -1.13
C GLY A 71 9.36 -10.87 -1.02
N ASN A 72 10.11 -11.93 -0.69
CA ASN A 72 11.57 -11.90 -0.60
C ASN A 72 12.27 -11.62 -1.95
N LEU A 73 11.67 -12.01 -3.07
CA LEU A 73 12.18 -11.65 -4.41
C LEU A 73 11.94 -10.17 -4.74
N LEU A 74 10.93 -9.53 -4.14
CA LEU A 74 10.64 -8.12 -4.33
C LEU A 74 11.38 -7.21 -3.33
N GLY A 75 11.92 -7.75 -2.23
CA GLY A 75 12.74 -7.06 -1.25
C GLY A 75 12.64 -7.66 0.15
N ASP A 76 13.27 -7.04 1.14
CA ASP A 76 13.25 -7.48 2.54
C ASP A 76 11.83 -7.35 3.12
N LEU A 77 11.35 -8.39 3.79
CA LEU A 77 10.02 -8.39 4.40
C LEU A 77 9.99 -7.59 5.71
N THR A 78 8.82 -7.05 6.01
CA THR A 78 8.52 -6.56 7.37
C THR A 78 8.03 -7.72 8.23
N PRO A 79 8.16 -7.63 9.56
CA PRO A 79 7.67 -8.67 10.47
C PRO A 79 6.15 -8.54 10.71
N GLY A 80 5.33 -8.54 9.67
CA GLY A 80 3.87 -8.41 9.79
C GLY A 80 3.39 -7.00 10.16
N HIS A 81 2.23 -6.89 10.83
CA HIS A 81 1.66 -5.61 11.26
C HIS A 81 1.97 -5.34 12.74
N PRO A 82 2.31 -4.07 13.13
CA PRO A 82 2.71 -3.77 14.51
C PRO A 82 1.63 -3.97 15.58
N VAL A 83 0.38 -4.14 15.20
CA VAL A 83 -0.73 -4.23 16.18
C VAL A 83 -1.65 -5.42 15.95
N ALA A 84 -1.71 -5.94 14.72
CA ALA A 84 -2.78 -6.85 14.35
C ALA A 84 -2.27 -8.08 13.60
N GLY A 85 -2.99 -9.20 13.75
CA GLY A 85 -2.80 -10.40 12.97
C GLY A 85 -1.85 -11.41 13.60
N ASN A 86 -2.43 -12.38 14.31
CA ASN A 86 -1.69 -13.55 14.74
C ASN A 86 -1.63 -14.56 13.58
N HIS A 87 -0.42 -14.81 13.08
CA HIS A 87 -0.12 -15.92 12.18
C HIS A 87 1.11 -16.65 12.68
N GLU A 88 1.20 -17.97 12.45
CA GLU A 88 2.39 -18.77 12.83
C GLU A 88 3.66 -18.22 12.17
N ARG A 89 3.54 -17.64 10.97
CA ARG A 89 4.60 -16.93 10.28
C ARG A 89 4.52 -15.43 10.58
N ARG A 90 5.58 -14.89 11.15
CA ARG A 90 5.66 -13.48 11.55
C ARG A 90 5.56 -12.49 10.38
N GLU A 91 5.90 -12.91 9.15
CA GLU A 91 5.86 -12.09 7.96
C GLU A 91 4.44 -11.93 7.42
N ILE A 92 3.51 -12.79 7.82
CA ILE A 92 2.14 -12.79 7.35
C ILE A 92 1.23 -12.06 8.33
N TYR A 93 0.53 -11.09 7.79
CA TYR A 93 -0.58 -10.43 8.47
C TYR A 93 -1.90 -11.07 8.04
N ASN A 94 -2.59 -11.72 8.99
CA ASN A 94 -3.91 -12.28 8.80
C ASN A 94 -4.98 -11.19 9.01
N ILE A 95 -5.72 -10.85 7.95
CA ILE A 95 -6.83 -9.90 7.98
C ILE A 95 -8.12 -10.71 7.98
N ASP A 96 -8.68 -10.95 9.17
CA ASP A 96 -9.87 -11.75 9.38
C ASP A 96 -11.04 -10.87 9.81
N SER A 97 -12.06 -10.75 8.97
CA SER A 97 -13.25 -9.94 9.28
C SER A 97 -14.19 -10.58 10.30
N SER A 98 -13.98 -11.82 10.69
CA SER A 98 -14.73 -12.45 11.78
C SER A 98 -14.27 -11.97 13.16
N ASP A 99 -13.10 -11.38 13.25
CA ASP A 99 -12.63 -10.67 14.44
C ASP A 99 -13.19 -9.25 14.46
N PRO A 100 -14.19 -8.96 15.31
CA PRO A 100 -14.81 -7.63 15.38
C PRO A 100 -13.84 -6.52 15.82
N GLU A 101 -12.68 -6.88 16.38
CA GLU A 101 -11.65 -5.95 16.82
C GLU A 101 -10.72 -5.50 15.68
N PHE A 102 -10.71 -6.20 14.52
CA PHE A 102 -9.75 -6.00 13.44
C PHE A 102 -10.34 -5.46 12.13
N SER A 103 -11.55 -4.93 12.10
CA SER A 103 -12.20 -4.55 10.85
C SER A 103 -12.00 -3.08 10.46
N PHE A 104 -10.80 -2.52 10.60
CA PHE A 104 -10.53 -1.09 10.40
C PHE A 104 -10.02 -0.70 9.01
N SER A 105 -10.07 -1.57 8.01
CA SER A 105 -9.61 -1.23 6.66
C SER A 105 -10.65 -0.49 5.80
N ASP A 106 -11.80 -0.12 6.36
CA ASP A 106 -12.89 0.62 5.71
C ASP A 106 -12.74 2.16 5.79
N VAL A 107 -11.51 2.62 5.84
CA VAL A 107 -11.10 4.02 5.69
C VAL A 107 -10.01 4.09 4.63
N TRP A 108 -10.03 5.10 3.77
CA TRP A 108 -8.93 5.32 2.84
C TRP A 108 -7.61 5.51 3.57
N HIS A 109 -6.64 4.63 3.28
CA HIS A 109 -5.34 4.65 3.92
C HIS A 109 -4.22 4.18 2.98
N THR A 110 -3.02 4.50 3.36
CA THR A 110 -1.77 3.92 2.86
C THR A 110 -1.18 3.16 4.04
N ASP A 111 -0.76 1.91 3.84
CA ASP A 111 -0.34 1.02 4.92
C ASP A 111 0.73 1.64 5.83
N VAL A 112 0.45 1.61 7.13
CA VAL A 112 1.43 1.83 8.22
C VAL A 112 2.20 3.16 8.08
N THR A 113 1.56 4.23 7.59
CA THR A 113 2.24 5.53 7.39
C THR A 113 2.62 6.23 8.68
N PHE A 114 2.20 5.73 9.84
CA PHE A 114 2.65 6.19 11.16
C PHE A 114 4.07 5.68 11.52
N MET A 115 4.67 4.83 10.70
CA MET A 115 6.06 4.39 10.86
C MET A 115 7.01 5.30 10.08
N LYS A 116 8.24 5.48 10.60
CA LYS A 116 9.30 6.26 9.93
C LYS A 116 9.61 5.72 8.53
N ARG A 117 9.49 4.42 8.33
CA ARG A 117 9.68 3.71 7.05
C ARG A 117 8.47 2.84 6.75
N PRO A 118 7.40 3.41 6.18
CA PRO A 118 6.24 2.64 5.77
C PRO A 118 6.61 1.58 4.73
N PRO A 119 5.86 0.48 4.62
CA PRO A 119 6.09 -0.53 3.60
C PRO A 119 6.14 0.05 2.18
N ALA A 120 6.99 -0.51 1.33
CA ALA A 120 7.08 -0.13 -0.07
C ALA A 120 6.04 -0.86 -0.94
N ILE A 121 5.89 -2.16 -0.72
CA ILE A 121 5.02 -3.03 -1.52
C ILE A 121 4.18 -3.86 -0.57
N SER A 122 2.91 -4.04 -0.91
CA SER A 122 2.01 -4.98 -0.23
C SER A 122 1.54 -6.06 -1.20
N ILE A 123 1.52 -7.30 -0.73
CA ILE A 123 1.05 -8.49 -1.46
C ILE A 123 -0.12 -9.06 -0.67
N LEU A 124 -1.32 -9.07 -1.25
CA LEU A 124 -2.54 -9.53 -0.63
C LEU A 124 -3.10 -10.74 -1.37
N ARG A 125 -3.36 -11.82 -0.63
CA ARG A 125 -3.96 -13.05 -1.15
C ARG A 125 -5.34 -13.26 -0.56
N ALA A 126 -6.30 -13.62 -1.40
CA ALA A 126 -7.63 -14.05 -0.95
C ALA A 126 -7.57 -15.49 -0.39
N VAL A 127 -7.97 -15.67 0.87
CA VAL A 127 -8.04 -16.98 1.56
C VAL A 127 -9.49 -17.44 1.66
N THR A 128 -10.35 -16.60 2.25
CA THR A 128 -11.79 -16.83 2.33
C THR A 128 -12.50 -15.58 1.84
N LEU A 129 -13.44 -15.77 0.93
CA LEU A 129 -14.22 -14.66 0.38
C LEU A 129 -15.71 -14.81 0.71
N PRO A 130 -16.39 -13.70 1.00
CA PRO A 130 -17.84 -13.68 1.07
C PRO A 130 -18.46 -13.92 -0.32
N PRO A 131 -19.72 -14.36 -0.40
CA PRO A 131 -20.38 -14.61 -1.70
C PRO A 131 -20.63 -13.33 -2.51
N TYR A 132 -20.59 -12.17 -1.87
CA TYR A 132 -20.72 -10.84 -2.48
C TYR A 132 -19.99 -9.79 -1.64
N GLY A 133 -19.62 -8.68 -2.26
CA GLY A 133 -18.91 -7.57 -1.59
C GLY A 133 -17.48 -7.93 -1.19
N GLY A 134 -16.91 -7.16 -0.27
CA GLY A 134 -15.54 -7.34 0.20
C GLY A 134 -14.47 -6.98 -0.83
N ASP A 135 -14.84 -6.18 -1.82
CA ASP A 135 -13.92 -5.64 -2.82
C ASP A 135 -12.86 -4.75 -2.15
N THR A 136 -11.79 -4.46 -2.88
CA THR A 136 -10.83 -3.42 -2.47
C THR A 136 -10.76 -2.35 -3.55
N SER A 137 -10.71 -1.10 -3.12
CA SER A 137 -10.53 0.06 -3.99
C SER A 137 -9.13 0.64 -3.79
N TRP A 138 -8.49 1.11 -4.87
CA TRP A 138 -7.21 1.83 -4.82
C TRP A 138 -7.36 3.18 -5.48
N ALA A 139 -6.61 4.18 -4.97
CA ALA A 139 -6.47 5.51 -5.54
C ALA A 139 -5.02 5.77 -5.93
N ASP A 140 -4.80 6.37 -7.10
CA ASP A 140 -3.50 6.77 -7.63
C ASP A 140 -3.08 8.13 -7.05
N SER A 141 -2.17 8.10 -6.08
CA SER A 141 -1.68 9.31 -5.42
C SER A 141 -0.86 10.20 -6.37
N GLN A 142 -0.24 9.62 -7.40
CA GLN A 142 0.55 10.37 -8.39
C GLN A 142 -0.35 11.05 -9.42
N ALA A 143 -1.38 10.37 -9.93
CA ALA A 143 -2.37 10.99 -10.82
C ALA A 143 -3.14 12.10 -10.11
N ALA A 144 -3.49 11.89 -8.84
CA ALA A 144 -4.11 12.92 -8.01
C ALA A 144 -3.19 14.13 -7.85
N TYR A 145 -1.90 13.95 -7.57
CA TYR A 145 -0.96 15.07 -7.54
C TYR A 145 -0.85 15.75 -8.91
N ASP A 146 -0.71 14.99 -10.00
CA ASP A 146 -0.52 15.52 -11.36
C ASP A 146 -1.70 16.39 -11.80
N SER A 147 -2.93 16.11 -11.36
CA SER A 147 -4.15 16.83 -11.70
C SER A 147 -4.45 18.03 -10.79
N LEU A 148 -3.73 18.23 -9.67
CA LEU A 148 -3.87 19.44 -8.85
C LEU A 148 -3.54 20.70 -9.67
N SER A 149 -4.19 21.81 -9.33
CA SER A 149 -3.84 23.14 -9.84
C SER A 149 -2.42 23.54 -9.42
N ALA A 150 -1.74 24.36 -10.21
CA ALA A 150 -0.38 24.81 -9.91
C ALA A 150 -0.24 25.49 -8.53
N PRO A 151 -1.17 26.39 -8.09
CA PRO A 151 -1.11 26.97 -6.74
C PRO A 151 -1.24 25.91 -5.64
N PHE A 152 -2.10 24.89 -5.82
CA PHE A 152 -2.28 23.84 -4.82
C PHE A 152 -1.08 22.89 -4.74
N LYS A 153 -0.44 22.59 -5.88
CA LYS A 153 0.86 21.87 -5.91
C LYS A 153 1.93 22.64 -5.15
N ALA A 154 2.06 23.95 -5.44
CA ALA A 154 3.06 24.78 -4.77
C ALA A 154 2.86 24.87 -3.26
N LEU A 155 1.63 24.85 -2.79
CA LEU A 155 1.31 24.75 -1.37
C LEU A 155 1.68 23.37 -0.82
N ALA A 156 1.17 22.31 -1.40
CA ALA A 156 1.34 20.93 -0.91
C ALA A 156 2.81 20.48 -0.88
N ASP A 157 3.63 20.93 -1.85
CA ASP A 157 5.06 20.60 -1.97
C ASP A 157 5.90 21.06 -0.76
N GLN A 158 5.40 22.04 0.02
CA GLN A 158 6.12 22.63 1.15
C GLN A 158 5.63 22.12 2.50
N LEU A 159 4.58 21.33 2.54
CA LEU A 159 3.92 20.93 3.79
C LEU A 159 4.44 19.58 4.30
N LEU A 160 4.52 19.49 5.63
CA LEU A 160 4.66 18.25 6.38
C LEU A 160 3.34 17.94 7.08
N ALA A 161 3.02 16.66 7.24
CA ALA A 161 1.84 16.21 7.97
C ALA A 161 2.23 15.14 9.00
N VAL A 162 1.58 15.17 10.15
CA VAL A 162 1.76 14.17 11.22
C VAL A 162 0.86 12.98 10.94
N HIS A 163 1.45 11.79 10.93
CA HIS A 163 0.77 10.50 10.85
C HIS A 163 0.84 9.80 12.21
N ASP A 164 -0.32 9.46 12.76
CA ASP A 164 -0.47 8.92 14.11
C ASP A 164 -1.27 7.60 14.09
N GLY A 165 -0.60 6.50 14.43
CA GLY A 165 -1.20 5.18 14.49
C GLY A 165 -2.20 5.00 15.65
N ASN A 166 -2.09 5.81 16.71
CA ASN A 166 -2.99 5.72 17.85
C ASN A 166 -4.42 6.16 17.53
N ARG A 167 -4.63 6.91 16.44
CA ARG A 167 -5.98 7.30 15.97
C ARG A 167 -6.82 6.06 15.67
N GLU A 168 -6.21 5.01 15.15
CA GLU A 168 -6.86 3.76 14.80
C GLU A 168 -6.69 2.70 15.90
N TRP A 169 -5.46 2.52 16.37
CA TRP A 169 -5.08 1.38 17.21
C TRP A 169 -4.92 1.70 18.70
N GLY A 170 -4.94 2.98 19.08
CA GLY A 170 -4.67 3.38 20.49
C GLY A 170 -5.66 2.80 21.50
N ALA A 171 -6.95 2.71 21.16
CA ALA A 171 -7.96 2.12 22.03
C ALA A 171 -7.75 0.59 22.18
N PHE A 172 -7.42 -0.10 21.10
CA PHE A 172 -7.11 -1.53 21.08
C PHE A 172 -5.87 -1.85 21.95
N LEU A 173 -4.79 -1.11 21.76
CA LEU A 173 -3.56 -1.30 22.54
C LEU A 173 -3.78 -1.10 24.03
N LYS A 174 -4.53 -0.05 24.42
CA LYS A 174 -4.88 0.21 25.83
C LYS A 174 -5.73 -0.92 26.43
N LYS A 175 -6.72 -1.42 25.69
CA LYS A 175 -7.62 -2.49 26.13
C LYS A 175 -6.87 -3.80 26.34
N ASN A 176 -5.91 -4.13 25.48
CA ASN A 176 -5.21 -5.41 25.48
C ASN A 176 -3.84 -5.38 26.21
N GLY A 177 -3.48 -4.25 26.83
CA GLY A 177 -2.19 -4.12 27.54
C GLY A 177 -0.96 -4.09 26.62
N GLY A 178 -1.16 -3.76 25.36
CA GLY A 178 -0.15 -3.73 24.32
C GLY A 178 -0.18 -4.93 23.38
N HIS A 179 0.73 -4.91 22.41
CA HIS A 179 0.94 -5.99 21.42
C HIS A 179 2.45 -6.22 21.22
N GLU A 180 2.87 -7.48 21.09
CA GLU A 180 4.28 -7.79 20.83
C GLU A 180 4.66 -7.46 19.38
N TRP A 181 5.66 -6.61 19.22
CA TRP A 181 6.24 -6.23 17.96
C TRP A 181 7.77 -6.22 18.04
N GLU A 182 8.44 -6.95 17.16
CA GLU A 182 9.90 -7.08 17.13
C GLU A 182 10.56 -7.43 18.48
N GLY A 183 9.84 -8.20 19.32
CA GLY A 183 10.31 -8.63 20.65
C GLY A 183 10.04 -7.64 21.79
N GLU A 184 9.35 -6.53 21.52
CA GLU A 184 8.96 -5.54 22.53
C GLU A 184 7.44 -5.47 22.65
N ILE A 185 6.94 -5.12 23.83
CA ILE A 185 5.50 -4.85 24.05
C ILE A 185 5.23 -3.40 23.69
N VAL A 186 4.54 -3.19 22.57
CA VAL A 186 4.11 -1.89 22.08
C VAL A 186 2.77 -1.54 22.72
N THR A 187 2.74 -0.52 23.56
CA THR A 187 1.51 -0.01 24.21
C THR A 187 1.00 1.28 23.55
N GLU A 188 1.82 1.93 22.75
CA GLU A 188 1.52 3.16 22.04
C GLU A 188 2.29 3.17 20.70
N LEU A 189 1.64 3.62 19.64
CA LEU A 189 2.27 3.73 18.33
C LEU A 189 2.92 5.11 18.15
N PRO A 190 3.99 5.21 17.33
CA PRO A 190 4.63 6.49 17.07
C PRO A 190 3.70 7.42 16.30
N ALA A 191 3.87 8.73 16.52
CA ALA A 191 3.42 9.76 15.62
C ALA A 191 4.65 10.33 14.90
N VAL A 192 4.63 10.31 13.56
CA VAL A 192 5.75 10.75 12.72
C VAL A 192 5.32 11.80 11.73
N GLU A 193 6.22 12.71 11.39
CA GLU A 193 6.00 13.64 10.29
C GLU A 193 6.47 13.04 8.96
N HIS A 194 5.66 13.25 7.92
CA HIS A 194 6.00 12.95 6.53
C HIS A 194 5.66 14.12 5.62
N PRO A 195 6.33 14.25 4.46
CA PRO A 195 5.94 15.24 3.47
C PRO A 195 4.52 14.93 2.93
N VAL A 196 3.71 15.98 2.78
CA VAL A 196 2.37 15.86 2.15
C VAL A 196 2.48 15.38 0.71
N VAL A 197 3.55 15.76 0.01
CA VAL A 197 3.91 15.27 -1.33
C VAL A 197 5.20 14.47 -1.24
N ARG A 198 5.10 13.16 -1.48
CA ARG A 198 6.23 12.24 -1.53
C ARG A 198 6.79 12.15 -2.94
N VAL A 199 8.12 12.20 -3.07
CA VAL A 199 8.83 11.83 -4.30
C VAL A 199 9.12 10.34 -4.27
N HIS A 200 8.62 9.62 -5.26
CA HIS A 200 8.82 8.17 -5.36
C HIS A 200 10.30 7.85 -5.64
N PRO A 201 10.95 6.99 -4.84
CA PRO A 201 12.41 6.82 -4.88
C PRO A 201 12.94 6.19 -6.18
N GLU A 202 12.12 5.42 -6.89
CA GLU A 202 12.52 4.72 -8.11
C GLU A 202 12.07 5.44 -9.40
N THR A 203 10.92 6.10 -9.39
CA THR A 203 10.36 6.74 -10.58
C THR A 203 10.57 8.25 -10.61
N GLY A 204 10.90 8.87 -9.48
CA GLY A 204 11.01 10.33 -9.32
C GLY A 204 9.66 11.05 -9.39
N ARG A 205 8.54 10.34 -9.58
CA ARG A 205 7.21 10.96 -9.66
C ARG A 205 6.75 11.42 -8.28
N ARG A 206 6.02 12.53 -8.24
CA ARG A 206 5.41 13.07 -7.04
C ARG A 206 4.03 12.45 -6.83
N GLY A 207 3.65 12.19 -5.57
CA GLY A 207 2.35 11.68 -5.20
C GLY A 207 1.88 12.25 -3.86
N LEU A 208 0.58 12.37 -3.67
CA LEU A 208 0.00 12.76 -2.39
C LEU A 208 0.26 11.66 -1.35
N PHE A 209 0.83 12.04 -0.21
CA PHE A 209 1.17 11.10 0.86
C PHE A 209 0.47 11.48 2.17
N VAL A 210 -0.84 11.69 2.06
CA VAL A 210 -1.77 11.91 3.18
C VAL A 210 -2.96 10.99 3.05
N ASN A 211 -3.54 10.57 4.18
CA ASN A 211 -4.70 9.68 4.19
C ASN A 211 -5.57 9.91 5.44
N PRO A 212 -6.90 9.73 5.36
CA PRO A 212 -7.79 9.93 6.51
C PRO A 212 -7.52 8.97 7.67
N GLY A 213 -6.99 7.76 7.40
CA GLY A 213 -6.74 6.74 8.43
C GLY A 213 -5.71 7.20 9.45
N PHE A 214 -4.56 7.67 8.98
CA PHE A 214 -3.43 7.96 9.86
C PHE A 214 -3.02 9.43 9.94
N THR A 215 -3.30 10.25 8.91
CA THR A 215 -2.89 11.66 8.95
C THR A 215 -3.74 12.44 9.96
N SER A 216 -3.10 12.98 10.99
CA SER A 216 -3.78 13.73 12.05
C SER A 216 -3.93 15.21 11.72
N HIS A 217 -2.85 15.84 11.26
CA HIS A 217 -2.85 17.27 10.91
C HIS A 217 -1.63 17.64 10.05
N VAL A 218 -1.71 18.81 9.43
CA VAL A 218 -0.59 19.47 8.74
C VAL A 218 0.20 20.27 9.76
N SER A 219 1.52 20.12 9.79
CA SER A 219 2.40 20.80 10.73
C SER A 219 2.57 22.28 10.39
N GLY A 220 2.69 23.11 11.43
CA GLY A 220 3.04 24.52 11.29
C GLY A 220 1.90 25.44 10.84
N VAL A 221 0.67 24.93 10.76
CA VAL A 221 -0.53 25.71 10.43
C VAL A 221 -1.60 25.58 11.52
N SER A 222 -2.62 26.44 11.50
CA SER A 222 -3.73 26.31 12.44
C SER A 222 -4.57 25.06 12.16
N GLU A 223 -5.34 24.60 13.16
CA GLU A 223 -6.25 23.45 13.01
C GLU A 223 -7.26 23.64 11.87
N ALA A 224 -7.78 24.86 11.72
CA ALA A 224 -8.75 25.17 10.66
C ALA A 224 -8.11 25.09 9.26
N GLU A 225 -6.89 25.61 9.09
CA GLU A 225 -6.13 25.51 7.84
C GLU A 225 -5.75 24.07 7.52
N SER A 226 -5.25 23.34 8.51
CA SER A 226 -4.90 21.91 8.39
C SER A 226 -6.11 21.12 7.89
N ARG A 227 -7.27 21.30 8.52
CA ARG A 227 -8.50 20.61 8.12
C ARG A 227 -8.89 20.95 6.68
N ALA A 228 -8.91 22.24 6.32
CA ALA A 228 -9.28 22.68 4.98
C ALA A 228 -8.36 22.10 3.89
N VAL A 229 -7.05 22.07 4.14
CA VAL A 229 -6.06 21.49 3.21
C VAL A 229 -6.25 19.98 3.08
N LEU A 230 -6.36 19.25 4.20
CA LEU A 230 -6.51 17.79 4.19
C LEU A 230 -7.83 17.36 3.54
N ASP A 231 -8.95 18.00 3.86
CA ASP A 231 -10.25 17.69 3.27
C ASP A 231 -10.23 17.88 1.74
N ALA A 232 -9.61 18.96 1.26
CA ALA A 232 -9.46 19.21 -0.18
C ALA A 232 -8.59 18.14 -0.85
N LEU A 233 -7.46 17.73 -0.22
CA LEU A 233 -6.57 16.70 -0.76
C LEU A 233 -7.21 15.31 -0.74
N TYR A 234 -7.97 14.95 0.33
CA TYR A 234 -8.68 13.67 0.41
C TYR A 234 -9.77 13.56 -0.65
N ALA A 235 -10.60 14.61 -0.79
CA ALA A 235 -11.64 14.63 -1.81
C ALA A 235 -11.06 14.54 -3.23
N HIS A 236 -9.90 15.17 -3.45
CA HIS A 236 -9.21 15.11 -4.74
C HIS A 236 -8.57 13.76 -5.02
N LEU A 237 -7.90 13.14 -4.03
CA LEU A 237 -7.27 11.83 -4.15
C LEU A 237 -8.26 10.74 -4.54
N THR A 238 -9.47 10.79 -3.98
CA THR A 238 -10.49 9.75 -4.12
C THR A 238 -11.52 10.03 -5.22
N GLN A 239 -11.23 10.95 -6.14
CA GLN A 239 -12.07 11.14 -7.33
C GLN A 239 -12.13 9.86 -8.17
N PRO A 240 -13.27 9.56 -8.81
CA PRO A 240 -13.44 8.35 -9.61
C PRO A 240 -12.34 8.15 -10.67
N GLU A 241 -11.84 9.23 -11.27
CA GLU A 241 -10.80 9.22 -12.31
C GLU A 241 -9.44 8.74 -11.79
N HIS A 242 -9.23 8.82 -10.48
CA HIS A 242 -8.00 8.37 -9.83
C HIS A 242 -8.14 6.97 -9.23
N THR A 243 -9.32 6.35 -9.28
CA THR A 243 -9.60 5.13 -8.54
C THR A 243 -9.87 3.92 -9.43
N ILE A 244 -9.58 2.73 -8.89
CA ILE A 244 -10.07 1.45 -9.40
C ILE A 244 -10.69 0.67 -8.24
N ARG A 245 -11.65 -0.21 -8.55
CA ARG A 245 -12.23 -1.17 -7.61
C ARG A 245 -12.06 -2.57 -8.16
N HIS A 246 -11.51 -3.47 -7.34
CA HIS A 246 -11.28 -4.86 -7.69
C HIS A 246 -12.22 -5.77 -6.91
N ARG A 247 -12.99 -6.56 -7.63
CA ARG A 247 -13.78 -7.67 -7.08
C ARG A 247 -12.90 -8.90 -6.99
N TRP A 248 -12.71 -9.38 -5.77
CA TRP A 248 -11.93 -10.58 -5.49
C TRP A 248 -12.64 -11.86 -5.94
N ALA A 249 -11.86 -12.79 -6.47
CA ALA A 249 -12.27 -14.16 -6.76
C ALA A 249 -11.30 -15.14 -6.08
N PRO A 250 -11.71 -16.41 -5.83
CA PRO A 250 -10.79 -17.42 -5.32
C PRO A 250 -9.55 -17.57 -6.21
N GLY A 251 -8.38 -17.61 -5.60
CA GLY A 251 -7.10 -17.64 -6.31
C GLY A 251 -6.58 -16.28 -6.77
N ASP A 252 -7.23 -15.17 -6.40
CA ASP A 252 -6.71 -13.84 -6.70
C ASP A 252 -5.58 -13.44 -5.77
N VAL A 253 -4.56 -12.81 -6.36
CA VAL A 253 -3.47 -12.11 -5.67
C VAL A 253 -3.40 -10.68 -6.18
N GLY A 254 -3.34 -9.72 -5.27
CA GLY A 254 -3.13 -8.30 -5.56
C GLY A 254 -1.78 -7.83 -5.03
N ILE A 255 -1.05 -7.07 -5.82
CA ILE A 255 0.23 -6.45 -5.42
C ILE A 255 0.12 -4.95 -5.69
N TRP A 256 0.44 -4.12 -4.70
CA TRP A 256 0.45 -2.67 -4.93
C TRP A 256 1.69 -1.99 -4.39
N ASP A 257 2.05 -0.89 -5.06
CA ASP A 257 3.06 0.04 -4.60
C ASP A 257 2.45 0.99 -3.57
N ASN A 258 2.73 0.72 -2.30
CA ASN A 258 2.22 1.49 -1.17
C ASN A 258 2.77 2.94 -1.14
N ARG A 259 3.83 3.22 -1.91
CA ARG A 259 4.44 4.54 -2.03
C ARG A 259 3.72 5.45 -3.03
N ALA A 260 2.82 4.87 -3.84
CA ALA A 260 2.13 5.54 -4.94
C ALA A 260 0.61 5.39 -4.90
N THR A 261 0.07 4.69 -3.89
CA THR A 261 -1.37 4.41 -3.78
C THR A 261 -1.89 4.60 -2.37
N SER A 262 -3.17 4.91 -2.27
CA SER A 262 -4.01 4.72 -1.09
C SER A 262 -5.07 3.67 -1.40
N HIS A 263 -5.59 2.97 -0.39
CA HIS A 263 -6.59 1.93 -0.62
C HIS A 263 -7.66 1.90 0.46
N TYR A 264 -8.75 1.17 0.16
CA TYR A 264 -9.95 1.10 0.98
C TYR A 264 -10.57 -0.31 0.84
N ALA A 265 -10.77 -1.02 1.93
CA ALA A 265 -11.50 -2.28 1.93
C ALA A 265 -13.01 -2.01 2.02
N ASN A 266 -13.75 -2.39 0.98
CA ASN A 266 -15.19 -2.16 0.94
C ASN A 266 -15.89 -3.10 1.92
N ARG A 267 -16.57 -2.54 2.94
CA ARG A 267 -17.28 -3.29 3.97
C ARG A 267 -18.77 -3.44 3.64
N ASP A 268 -19.04 -4.06 2.49
CA ASP A 268 -20.39 -4.27 1.94
C ASP A 268 -20.78 -5.76 1.92
N TYR A 269 -20.33 -6.51 2.93
CA TYR A 269 -20.56 -7.94 3.11
C TYR A 269 -20.87 -8.28 4.57
N THR A 270 -21.46 -9.47 4.81
CA THR A 270 -21.85 -9.96 6.16
C THR A 270 -21.20 -11.28 6.56
N ASN A 271 -20.58 -11.98 5.60
CA ASN A 271 -19.93 -13.27 5.82
C ASN A 271 -18.43 -13.06 6.13
N THR A 272 -17.77 -14.12 6.61
CA THR A 272 -16.34 -14.10 6.86
C THR A 272 -15.53 -13.80 5.60
N ARG A 273 -14.56 -12.91 5.72
CA ARG A 273 -13.56 -12.59 4.71
C ARG A 273 -12.18 -12.68 5.37
N VAL A 274 -11.32 -13.55 4.82
CA VAL A 274 -9.94 -13.72 5.29
C VAL A 274 -8.99 -13.45 4.15
N MET A 275 -8.04 -12.57 4.40
CA MET A 275 -6.96 -12.24 3.47
C MET A 275 -5.63 -12.36 4.19
N HIS A 276 -4.63 -12.92 3.51
CA HIS A 276 -3.25 -12.92 4.01
C HIS A 276 -2.43 -11.84 3.29
N ARG A 277 -1.71 -11.03 4.06
CA ARG A 277 -0.88 -9.95 3.55
C ARG A 277 0.57 -10.13 3.97
N VAL A 278 1.48 -9.91 3.02
CA VAL A 278 2.93 -9.76 3.24
C VAL A 278 3.33 -8.38 2.75
N THR A 279 4.23 -7.71 3.47
CA THR A 279 4.72 -6.38 3.10
C THR A 279 6.24 -6.34 3.01
N VAL A 280 6.73 -5.60 2.01
CA VAL A 280 8.16 -5.36 1.76
C VAL A 280 8.56 -4.05 2.41
N ARG A 281 9.72 -4.02 3.09
CA ARG A 281 10.27 -2.83 3.74
C ARG A 281 10.41 -1.68 2.76
N GLY A 282 10.08 -0.47 3.23
CA GLY A 282 10.18 0.76 2.46
C GLY A 282 11.29 1.68 2.92
N ASP A 283 11.41 2.78 2.20
CA ASP A 283 12.30 3.89 2.50
C ASP A 283 11.63 4.93 3.41
N GLU A 284 12.43 5.81 3.95
CA GLU A 284 11.95 7.02 4.63
C GLU A 284 11.40 8.00 3.58
N PRO A 285 10.13 8.42 3.66
CA PRO A 285 9.53 9.32 2.68
C PRO A 285 10.28 10.63 2.55
N ARG A 286 10.54 11.05 1.30
CA ARG A 286 11.16 12.33 0.98
C ARG A 286 10.22 13.15 0.12
N GLY A 287 10.08 14.41 0.44
CA GLY A 287 9.32 15.39 -0.32
C GLY A 287 10.14 16.04 -1.44
N VAL A 288 9.56 17.07 -2.01
CA VAL A 288 10.16 17.90 -3.06
C VAL A 288 11.41 18.58 -2.49
N ASP A 289 12.47 18.67 -3.30
CA ASP A 289 13.78 19.25 -2.91
C ASP A 289 14.39 18.61 -1.64
N GLY A 290 14.02 17.34 -1.37
CA GLY A 290 14.52 16.60 -0.22
C GLY A 290 13.85 16.94 1.12
N LEU A 291 12.70 17.63 1.09
CA LEU A 291 11.90 17.92 2.28
C LEU A 291 11.63 16.65 3.09
N ARG A 292 11.92 16.68 4.37
CA ARG A 292 11.66 15.60 5.34
C ARG A 292 11.49 16.18 6.74
N ALA A 293 10.90 15.42 7.64
CA ALA A 293 10.93 15.72 9.06
C ALA A 293 12.38 15.81 9.57
N GLN A 294 12.63 16.68 10.52
CA GLN A 294 13.94 16.85 11.16
C GLN A 294 14.18 15.80 12.25
#